data_f9319ecaec5e91ab80b244d5cbef134f
#
_entry.id   f9319ecaec5e91ab80b244d5cbef134f
#
_cell.length_a   1.000
_cell.length_b   1.000
_cell.length_c   1.000
_cell.angle_alpha   90.00
_cell.angle_beta   90.00
_cell.angle_gamma   90.00
#
_symmetry.space_group_name_H-M   'P 1'
#
loop_
_entity.id
_entity.type
_entity.pdbx_description
1 polymer ?
#
loop_
_entity_poly.entity_id
_entity_poly.type
_entity_poly.pdbx_seq_one_letter_code
_entity_poly.pdbx_strand_id
1 'polypeptide(L)'
;YIMTGTNTITEILSQGHHISEQPLFIPMIIMMLIGAFTKSAQFPFHIWLPKAMAAPTPVSAYLHSATMVKAGLYLIARMTPIFAVSQGWIWTVTLVGLITLFWASLNATKQQDLKGILAFSTVSQLGMIMSMLGMGAVSYHFEGQDSQLYVAAFTAAANQFEATEQTLAEVPISDAAAS
;
A
#
# COMPACT_ATOMS: atom_id res chain seq x y z
N TYR A 1 3.41 -2.76 -24.00
CA TYR A 1 3.65 -2.59 -25.46
C TYR A 1 2.81 -3.58 -26.28
N ILE A 2 2.78 -4.85 -25.91
CA ILE A 2 2.05 -5.90 -26.66
C ILE A 2 0.53 -5.62 -26.70
N MET A 3 -0.03 -5.05 -25.63
CA MET A 3 -1.48 -4.79 -25.52
C MET A 3 -1.90 -3.38 -25.92
N THR A 4 -1.03 -2.40 -25.76
CA THR A 4 -1.36 -0.98 -25.92
C THR A 4 -0.62 -0.29 -27.04
N GLY A 5 0.45 -0.90 -27.59
CA GLY A 5 1.34 -0.30 -28.57
C GLY A 5 2.17 0.88 -28.07
N THR A 6 2.00 1.27 -26.80
CA THR A 6 2.64 2.44 -26.19
C THR A 6 3.35 2.08 -24.89
N ASN A 7 4.39 2.84 -24.53
CA ASN A 7 5.13 2.70 -23.29
C ASN A 7 4.83 3.83 -22.30
N THR A 8 3.95 4.76 -22.64
CA THR A 8 3.63 5.93 -21.84
C THR A 8 2.46 5.64 -20.93
N ILE A 9 2.64 5.78 -19.62
CA ILE A 9 1.60 5.49 -18.61
C ILE A 9 0.33 6.32 -18.88
N THR A 10 0.48 7.55 -19.33
CA THR A 10 -0.65 8.46 -19.61
C THR A 10 -1.53 7.93 -20.77
N GLU A 11 -0.93 7.39 -21.82
CA GLU A 11 -1.65 6.79 -22.94
C GLU A 11 -2.29 5.46 -22.56
N ILE A 12 -1.62 4.67 -21.72
CA ILE A 12 -2.20 3.42 -21.17
C ILE A 12 -3.44 3.74 -20.33
N LEU A 13 -3.39 4.81 -19.51
CA LEU A 13 -4.53 5.26 -18.71
C LEU A 13 -5.73 5.67 -19.57
N SER A 14 -5.50 6.30 -20.72
CA SER A 14 -6.58 6.70 -21.65
C SER A 14 -7.23 5.52 -22.39
N GLN A 15 -6.52 4.40 -22.53
CA GLN A 15 -6.98 3.20 -23.22
C GLN A 15 -7.55 2.11 -22.29
N GLY A 16 -7.81 2.43 -21.02
CA GLY A 16 -8.23 1.48 -19.98
C GLY A 16 -9.41 0.59 -20.40
N HIS A 17 -10.38 1.13 -21.11
CA HIS A 17 -11.55 0.38 -21.57
C HIS A 17 -11.21 -0.69 -22.63
N HIS A 18 -10.26 -0.39 -23.51
CA HIS A 18 -9.83 -1.33 -24.55
C HIS A 18 -8.96 -2.48 -23.99
N ILE A 19 -8.24 -2.20 -22.91
CA ILE A 19 -7.38 -3.18 -22.23
C ILE A 19 -8.21 -4.21 -21.47
N SER A 20 -9.38 -3.82 -20.93
CA SER A 20 -10.23 -4.71 -20.13
C SER A 20 -10.85 -5.86 -20.95
N GLU A 21 -10.94 -5.73 -22.27
CA GLU A 21 -11.48 -6.78 -23.16
C GLU A 21 -10.44 -7.83 -23.58
N GLN A 22 -9.18 -7.61 -23.26
CA GLN A 22 -8.09 -8.50 -23.68
C GLN A 22 -8.01 -9.74 -22.76
N PRO A 23 -7.77 -10.95 -23.34
CA PRO A 23 -7.66 -12.18 -22.55
C PRO A 23 -6.50 -12.19 -21.57
N LEU A 24 -5.47 -11.36 -21.79
CA LEU A 24 -4.31 -11.20 -20.91
C LEU A 24 -4.56 -10.22 -19.76
N PHE A 25 -5.73 -9.59 -19.66
CA PHE A 25 -6.06 -8.62 -18.62
C PHE A 25 -6.02 -9.22 -17.21
N ILE A 26 -6.64 -10.36 -17.00
CA ILE A 26 -6.68 -11.05 -15.70
C ILE A 26 -5.27 -11.49 -15.23
N PRO A 27 -4.46 -12.19 -16.04
CA PRO A 27 -3.08 -12.51 -15.65
C PRO A 27 -2.25 -11.29 -15.31
N MET A 28 -2.42 -10.18 -16.05
CA MET A 28 -1.71 -8.93 -15.80
C MET A 28 -2.08 -8.34 -14.43
N ILE A 29 -3.37 -8.30 -14.08
CA ILE A 29 -3.86 -7.86 -12.77
C ILE A 29 -3.23 -8.70 -11.66
N ILE A 30 -3.25 -10.02 -11.78
CA ILE A 30 -2.74 -10.92 -10.75
C ILE A 30 -1.24 -10.70 -10.52
N MET A 31 -0.45 -10.66 -11.58
CA MET A 31 0.99 -10.43 -11.49
C MET A 31 1.33 -9.09 -10.85
N MET A 32 0.57 -8.06 -11.21
CA MET A 32 0.75 -6.71 -10.68
C MET A 32 0.37 -6.63 -9.20
N LEU A 33 -0.74 -7.25 -8.79
CA LEU A 33 -1.17 -7.32 -7.39
C LEU A 33 -0.14 -8.06 -6.54
N ILE A 34 0.38 -9.20 -6.99
CA ILE A 34 1.42 -9.95 -6.28
C ILE A 34 2.67 -9.06 -6.09
N GLY A 35 3.12 -8.38 -7.14
CA GLY A 35 4.27 -7.48 -7.07
C GLY A 35 4.05 -6.31 -6.10
N ALA A 36 2.89 -5.67 -6.16
CA ALA A 36 2.52 -4.57 -5.28
C ALA A 36 2.38 -5.02 -3.81
N PHE A 37 1.71 -6.14 -3.55
CA PHE A 37 1.53 -6.69 -2.20
C PHE A 37 2.84 -7.14 -1.57
N THR A 38 3.74 -7.72 -2.34
CA THR A 38 5.07 -8.09 -1.88
C THR A 38 5.86 -6.85 -1.45
N LYS A 39 5.84 -5.78 -2.25
CA LYS A 39 6.54 -4.52 -1.94
C LYS A 39 5.91 -3.77 -0.77
N SER A 40 4.58 -3.72 -0.68
CA SER A 40 3.86 -3.02 0.40
C SER A 40 3.63 -3.88 1.65
N ALA A 41 4.31 -5.02 1.78
CA ALA A 41 4.20 -5.92 2.93
C ALA A 41 2.75 -6.28 3.32
N GLN A 42 1.90 -6.52 2.31
CA GLN A 42 0.53 -6.97 2.54
C GLN A 42 0.47 -8.48 2.86
N PHE A 43 -0.56 -8.89 3.56
CA PHE A 43 -0.79 -10.32 3.80
C PHE A 43 -0.97 -11.08 2.47
N PRO A 44 -0.34 -12.26 2.30
CA PRO A 44 0.52 -13.01 3.24
C PRO A 44 2.01 -12.62 3.20
N PHE A 45 2.42 -11.65 2.39
CA PHE A 45 3.83 -11.31 2.12
C PHE A 45 4.47 -10.38 3.15
N HIS A 46 3.82 -10.09 4.27
CA HIS A 46 4.27 -9.13 5.30
C HIS A 46 5.49 -9.58 6.13
N ILE A 47 5.84 -10.87 6.10
CA ILE A 47 6.83 -11.50 6.99
C ILE A 47 8.23 -10.88 6.87
N TRP A 48 8.59 -10.36 5.71
CA TRP A 48 9.90 -9.78 5.48
C TRP A 48 10.13 -8.46 6.23
N LEU A 49 9.08 -7.66 6.46
CA LEU A 49 9.21 -6.34 7.05
C LEU A 49 9.65 -6.39 8.53
N PRO A 50 9.02 -7.18 9.43
CA PRO A 50 9.53 -7.36 10.79
C PRO A 50 10.95 -7.93 10.85
N LYS A 51 11.29 -8.84 9.94
CA LYS A 51 12.66 -9.41 9.86
C LYS A 51 13.69 -8.37 9.41
N ALA A 52 13.31 -7.43 8.55
CA ALA A 52 14.19 -6.34 8.13
C ALA A 52 14.56 -5.40 9.27
N MET A 53 13.78 -5.37 10.37
CA MET A 53 14.09 -4.58 11.56
C MET A 53 15.27 -5.10 12.40
N ALA A 54 15.80 -6.29 12.11
CA ALA A 54 17.05 -6.77 12.69
C ALA A 54 18.28 -5.97 12.24
N ALA A 55 18.16 -5.18 11.16
CA ALA A 55 19.21 -4.32 10.64
C ALA A 55 19.50 -3.13 11.58
N PRO A 56 20.69 -2.48 11.45
CA PRO A 56 21.02 -1.26 12.19
C PRO A 56 19.98 -0.16 11.96
N THR A 57 19.73 0.64 13.00
CA THR A 57 18.64 1.65 13.02
C THR A 57 18.58 2.59 11.83
N PRO A 58 19.71 3.16 11.33
CA PRO A 58 19.66 4.07 10.18
C PRO A 58 19.17 3.42 8.89
N VAL A 59 19.58 2.16 8.65
CA VAL A 59 19.17 1.40 7.46
C VAL A 59 17.71 0.98 7.59
N SER A 60 17.30 0.57 8.78
CA SER A 60 15.92 0.19 9.10
C SER A 60 14.95 1.35 8.90
N ALA A 61 15.30 2.56 9.35
CA ALA A 61 14.49 3.76 9.17
C ALA A 61 14.31 4.09 7.68
N TYR A 62 15.40 4.05 6.91
CA TYR A 62 15.34 4.35 5.47
C TYR A 62 14.46 3.36 4.69
N LEU A 63 14.61 2.05 4.95
CA LEU A 63 13.80 1.01 4.32
C LEU A 63 12.32 1.11 4.71
N HIS A 64 12.05 1.50 5.95
CA HIS A 64 10.72 1.46 6.54
C HIS A 64 9.88 2.67 6.17
N SER A 65 10.44 3.88 6.28
CA SER A 65 9.66 5.11 6.15
C SER A 65 9.64 5.67 4.73
N ALA A 66 10.77 5.68 4.05
CA ALA A 66 10.91 6.60 2.92
C ALA A 66 10.40 6.06 1.58
N THR A 67 10.65 4.77 1.23
CA THR A 67 10.53 4.43 -0.19
C THR A 67 9.94 3.06 -0.49
N MET A 68 10.39 2.01 0.17
CA MET A 68 10.17 0.65 -0.35
C MET A 68 8.72 0.18 -0.22
N VAL A 69 8.11 0.39 0.94
CA VAL A 69 6.74 -0.05 1.22
C VAL A 69 5.68 0.84 0.56
N LYS A 70 5.98 2.14 0.39
CA LYS A 70 5.08 3.10 -0.28
C LYS A 70 5.01 2.88 -1.79
N ALA A 71 6.06 2.31 -2.41
CA ALA A 71 6.10 2.05 -3.85
C ALA A 71 4.99 1.10 -4.32
N GLY A 72 4.67 0.07 -3.53
CA GLY A 72 3.57 -0.84 -3.86
C GLY A 72 2.20 -0.17 -3.80
N LEU A 73 1.97 0.67 -2.78
CA LEU A 73 0.76 1.47 -2.65
C LEU A 73 0.62 2.48 -3.80
N TYR A 74 1.70 3.19 -4.12
CA TYR A 74 1.72 4.11 -5.25
C TYR A 74 1.39 3.43 -6.57
N LEU A 75 1.94 2.24 -6.80
CA LEU A 75 1.66 1.45 -8.00
C LEU A 75 0.17 1.12 -8.10
N ILE A 76 -0.44 0.64 -7.01
CA ILE A 76 -1.88 0.34 -6.98
C ILE A 76 -2.69 1.60 -7.21
N ALA A 77 -2.39 2.70 -6.50
CA ALA A 77 -3.09 3.97 -6.67
C ALA A 77 -3.03 4.48 -8.11
N ARG A 78 -1.85 4.41 -8.72
CA ARG A 78 -1.64 4.89 -10.10
C ARG A 78 -2.36 4.06 -11.15
N MET A 79 -2.51 2.77 -10.90
CA MET A 79 -3.11 1.83 -11.86
C MET A 79 -4.60 1.56 -11.59
N THR A 80 -5.13 2.01 -10.47
CA THR A 80 -6.55 1.84 -10.13
C THR A 80 -7.49 2.38 -11.20
N PRO A 81 -7.27 3.55 -11.86
CA PRO A 81 -8.19 4.03 -12.89
C PRO A 81 -8.37 3.04 -14.05
N ILE A 82 -7.35 2.23 -14.37
CA ILE A 82 -7.42 1.21 -15.41
C ILE A 82 -8.16 -0.04 -14.93
N PHE A 83 -7.86 -0.48 -13.69
CA PHE A 83 -8.32 -1.75 -13.16
C PHE A 83 -9.61 -1.66 -12.35
N ALA A 84 -10.06 -0.46 -11.99
CA ALA A 84 -11.32 -0.23 -11.29
C ALA A 84 -12.55 -0.66 -12.09
N VAL A 85 -12.42 -0.84 -13.40
CA VAL A 85 -13.45 -1.46 -14.25
C VAL A 85 -13.75 -2.89 -13.81
N SER A 86 -12.77 -3.60 -13.24
CA SER A 86 -12.94 -4.95 -12.71
C SER A 86 -13.33 -4.92 -11.23
N GLN A 87 -14.54 -5.38 -10.90
CA GLN A 87 -14.97 -5.56 -9.51
C GLN A 87 -14.01 -6.45 -8.71
N GLY A 88 -13.38 -7.43 -9.36
CA GLY A 88 -12.39 -8.30 -8.75
C GLY A 88 -11.18 -7.54 -8.20
N TRP A 89 -10.73 -6.50 -8.89
CA TRP A 89 -9.66 -5.60 -8.41
C TRP A 89 -10.04 -4.94 -7.10
N ILE A 90 -11.20 -4.29 -7.07
CA ILE A 90 -11.70 -3.53 -5.92
C ILE A 90 -11.80 -4.42 -4.68
N TRP A 91 -12.49 -5.57 -4.81
CA TRP A 91 -12.65 -6.50 -3.71
C TRP A 91 -11.33 -7.07 -3.21
N THR A 92 -10.42 -7.44 -4.11
CA THR A 92 -9.12 -8.02 -3.74
C THR A 92 -8.28 -7.00 -2.98
N VAL A 93 -8.16 -5.76 -3.46
CA VAL A 93 -7.38 -4.70 -2.81
C VAL A 93 -7.96 -4.37 -1.44
N THR A 94 -9.28 -4.20 -1.34
CA THR A 94 -9.96 -3.88 -0.08
C THR A 94 -9.83 -5.00 0.94
N LEU A 95 -10.13 -6.24 0.56
CA LEU A 95 -10.09 -7.39 1.47
C LEU A 95 -8.67 -7.67 1.96
N VAL A 96 -7.67 -7.66 1.07
CA VAL A 96 -6.28 -7.88 1.46
C VAL A 96 -5.80 -6.77 2.39
N GLY A 97 -6.18 -5.52 2.12
CA GLY A 97 -5.90 -4.39 3.01
C GLY A 97 -6.50 -4.57 4.41
N LEU A 98 -7.78 -4.94 4.50
CA LEU A 98 -8.47 -5.17 5.78
C LEU A 98 -7.89 -6.36 6.54
N ILE A 99 -7.60 -7.47 5.87
CA ILE A 99 -6.96 -8.64 6.49
C ILE A 99 -5.58 -8.25 7.04
N THR A 100 -4.80 -7.49 6.26
CA THR A 100 -3.48 -7.03 6.68
C THR A 100 -3.57 -6.11 7.89
N LEU A 101 -4.50 -5.15 7.88
CA LEU A 101 -4.76 -4.24 8.99
C LEU A 101 -5.05 -5.03 10.27
N PHE A 102 -6.01 -5.94 10.23
CA PHE A 102 -6.44 -6.72 11.38
C PHE A 102 -5.33 -7.64 11.91
N TRP A 103 -4.71 -8.40 11.01
CA TRP A 103 -3.64 -9.33 11.35
C TRP A 103 -2.42 -8.64 11.95
N ALA A 104 -1.97 -7.54 11.34
CA ALA A 104 -0.83 -6.79 11.82
C ALA A 104 -1.10 -6.10 13.17
N SER A 105 -2.29 -5.54 13.36
CA SER A 105 -2.72 -4.93 14.62
C SER A 105 -2.68 -5.95 15.76
N LEU A 106 -3.24 -7.15 15.56
CA LEU A 106 -3.19 -8.21 16.57
C LEU A 106 -1.76 -8.67 16.88
N ASN A 107 -0.88 -8.72 15.89
CA ASN A 107 0.51 -9.09 16.14
C ASN A 107 1.31 -7.97 16.80
N ALA A 108 0.98 -6.70 16.54
CA ALA A 108 1.60 -5.56 17.22
C ALA A 108 1.40 -5.63 18.74
N THR A 109 0.20 -6.00 19.21
CA THR A 109 -0.11 -6.11 20.64
C THR A 109 0.62 -7.25 21.35
N LYS A 110 1.11 -8.23 20.60
CA LYS A 110 1.85 -9.40 21.14
C LYS A 110 3.36 -9.20 21.21
N GLN A 111 3.87 -8.12 20.58
CA GLN A 111 5.31 -7.85 20.57
C GLN A 111 5.74 -7.24 21.89
N GLN A 112 6.92 -7.65 22.37
CA GLN A 112 7.58 -7.08 23.55
C GLN A 112 8.70 -6.11 23.18
N ASP A 113 9.21 -6.18 21.95
CA ASP A 113 10.26 -5.33 21.44
C ASP A 113 9.70 -4.10 20.73
N LEU A 114 10.19 -2.90 21.06
CA LEU A 114 9.79 -1.64 20.43
C LEU A 114 9.92 -1.67 18.90
N LYS A 115 11.01 -2.24 18.38
CA LYS A 115 11.21 -2.40 16.93
C LYS A 115 10.15 -3.30 16.30
N GLY A 116 9.74 -4.36 16.97
CA GLY A 116 8.68 -5.26 16.53
C GLY A 116 7.32 -4.57 16.54
N ILE A 117 7.00 -3.80 17.59
CA ILE A 117 5.76 -3.02 17.68
C ILE A 117 5.68 -2.03 16.52
N LEU A 118 6.75 -1.27 16.26
CA LEU A 118 6.83 -0.32 15.15
C LEU A 118 6.64 -1.00 13.79
N ALA A 119 7.28 -2.15 13.57
CA ALA A 119 7.15 -2.89 12.34
C ALA A 119 5.71 -3.31 12.06
N PHE A 120 5.05 -3.94 13.03
CA PHE A 120 3.67 -4.39 12.87
C PHE A 120 2.67 -3.23 12.83
N SER A 121 2.92 -2.15 13.56
CA SER A 121 2.15 -0.92 13.47
C SER A 121 2.18 -0.34 12.05
N THR A 122 3.35 -0.32 11.43
CA THR A 122 3.48 0.15 10.04
C THR A 122 2.77 -0.77 9.05
N VAL A 123 2.89 -2.10 9.20
CA VAL A 123 2.14 -3.04 8.34
C VAL A 123 0.64 -2.81 8.48
N SER A 124 0.15 -2.55 9.69
CA SER A 124 -1.25 -2.23 9.96
C SER A 124 -1.70 -0.95 9.25
N GLN A 125 -0.90 0.11 9.32
CA GLN A 125 -1.17 1.38 8.63
C GLN A 125 -1.15 1.21 7.10
N LEU A 126 -0.21 0.44 6.56
CA LEU A 126 -0.17 0.12 5.13
C LEU A 126 -1.41 -0.65 4.68
N GLY A 127 -1.88 -1.60 5.51
CA GLY A 127 -3.14 -2.31 5.28
C GLY A 127 -4.35 -1.37 5.28
N MET A 128 -4.38 -0.40 6.21
CA MET A 128 -5.44 0.61 6.26
C MET A 128 -5.45 1.47 4.99
N ILE A 129 -4.32 2.00 4.56
CA ILE A 129 -4.20 2.79 3.33
C ILE A 129 -4.63 1.95 2.12
N MET A 130 -4.21 0.68 2.05
CA MET A 130 -4.59 -0.24 0.98
C MET A 130 -6.10 -0.44 0.92
N SER A 131 -6.76 -0.64 2.07
CA SER A 131 -8.21 -0.80 2.12
C SER A 131 -8.96 0.47 1.72
N MET A 132 -8.44 1.65 2.11
CA MET A 132 -8.99 2.95 1.69
C MET A 132 -8.85 3.16 0.19
N LEU A 133 -7.73 2.76 -0.42
CA LEU A 133 -7.55 2.79 -1.87
C LEU A 133 -8.56 1.89 -2.59
N GLY A 134 -8.82 0.69 -2.05
CA GLY A 134 -9.84 -0.21 -2.59
C GLY A 134 -11.24 0.37 -2.49
N MET A 135 -11.61 0.95 -1.33
CA MET A 135 -12.92 1.61 -1.15
C MET A 135 -13.06 2.87 -2.01
N GLY A 136 -11.99 3.66 -2.17
CA GLY A 136 -12.00 4.80 -3.09
C GLY A 136 -12.23 4.38 -4.54
N ALA A 137 -11.75 3.20 -4.93
CA ALA A 137 -12.02 2.64 -6.25
C ALA A 137 -13.51 2.29 -6.47
N VAL A 138 -14.25 1.99 -5.40
CA VAL A 138 -15.72 1.81 -5.46
C VAL A 138 -16.39 3.10 -5.90
N SER A 139 -16.04 4.23 -5.28
CA SER A 139 -16.59 5.54 -5.66
C SER A 139 -16.30 5.86 -7.11
N TYR A 140 -15.07 5.57 -7.57
CA TYR A 140 -14.69 5.76 -8.97
C TYR A 140 -15.53 4.92 -9.93
N HIS A 141 -15.88 3.70 -9.54
CA HIS A 141 -16.70 2.80 -10.35
C HIS A 141 -18.16 3.28 -10.47
N PHE A 142 -18.71 3.86 -9.39
CA PHE A 142 -20.10 4.31 -9.36
C PHE A 142 -20.31 5.73 -9.89
N GLU A 143 -19.37 6.65 -9.70
CA GLU A 143 -19.53 8.07 -10.05
C GLU A 143 -18.83 8.50 -11.34
N GLY A 144 -17.99 7.67 -11.90
CA GLY A 144 -17.45 7.84 -13.28
C GLY A 144 -16.55 9.06 -13.51
N GLN A 145 -16.25 9.93 -12.54
CA GLN A 145 -15.64 11.20 -12.85
C GLN A 145 -14.62 11.84 -11.87
N ASP A 146 -14.41 11.35 -10.67
CA ASP A 146 -13.54 12.07 -9.73
C ASP A 146 -12.23 11.35 -9.38
N SER A 147 -11.29 11.35 -10.33
CA SER A 147 -9.87 11.05 -10.05
C SER A 147 -9.27 11.98 -8.98
N GLN A 148 -9.86 13.17 -8.78
CA GLN A 148 -9.45 14.16 -7.78
C GLN A 148 -9.71 13.69 -6.34
N LEU A 149 -10.84 13.03 -6.09
CA LEU A 149 -11.17 12.49 -4.76
C LEU A 149 -10.18 11.38 -4.36
N TYR A 150 -9.78 10.58 -5.34
CA TYR A 150 -8.84 9.49 -5.14
C TYR A 150 -7.44 9.98 -4.79
N VAL A 151 -6.97 10.99 -5.51
CA VAL A 151 -5.69 11.64 -5.24
C VAL A 151 -5.73 12.34 -3.89
N ALA A 152 -6.83 13.02 -3.55
CA ALA A 152 -7.01 13.68 -2.27
C ALA A 152 -7.00 12.68 -1.09
N ALA A 153 -7.71 11.56 -1.20
CA ALA A 153 -7.72 10.51 -0.19
C ALA A 153 -6.32 9.89 0.01
N PHE A 154 -5.60 9.64 -1.09
CA PHE A 154 -4.23 9.13 -1.03
C PHE A 154 -3.27 10.14 -0.40
N THR A 155 -3.38 11.41 -0.78
CA THR A 155 -2.54 12.50 -0.23
C THR A 155 -2.83 12.71 1.26
N ALA A 156 -4.10 12.66 1.67
CA ALA A 156 -4.47 12.76 3.07
C ALA A 156 -3.90 11.60 3.90
N ALA A 157 -3.99 10.36 3.39
CA ALA A 157 -3.43 9.19 4.05
C ALA A 157 -1.89 9.24 4.11
N ALA A 158 -1.22 9.72 3.05
CA ALA A 158 0.23 9.90 3.03
C ALA A 158 0.68 10.97 4.03
N ASN A 159 -0.03 12.09 4.12
CA ASN A 159 0.27 13.15 5.07
C ASN A 159 0.06 12.72 6.53
N GLN A 160 -0.98 11.94 6.82
CA GLN A 160 -1.15 11.34 8.15
C GLN A 160 0.01 10.41 8.51
N PHE A 161 0.51 9.68 7.55
CA PHE A 161 1.64 8.79 7.76
C PHE A 161 2.92 9.57 8.10
N GLU A 162 3.21 10.65 7.37
CA GLU A 162 4.36 11.53 7.64
C GLU A 162 4.26 12.22 9.00
N ALA A 163 3.08 12.69 9.38
CA ALA A 163 2.84 13.30 10.68
C ALA A 163 3.08 12.30 11.83
N THR A 164 2.67 11.05 11.66
CA THR A 164 2.90 10.00 12.66
C THR A 164 4.39 9.66 12.80
N GLU A 165 5.14 9.63 11.70
CA GLU A 165 6.58 9.40 11.71
C GLU A 165 7.34 10.55 12.39
N GLN A 166 6.95 11.80 12.14
CA GLN A 166 7.55 12.96 12.81
C GLN A 166 7.30 12.93 14.31
N THR A 167 6.08 12.60 14.74
CA THR A 167 5.74 12.47 16.17
C THR A 167 6.56 11.36 16.84
N LEU A 168 6.79 10.24 16.17
CA LEU A 168 7.61 9.15 16.69
C LEU A 168 9.11 9.46 16.71
N ALA A 169 9.58 10.31 15.79
CA ALA A 169 10.98 10.76 15.76
C ALA A 169 11.29 11.79 16.85
N GLU A 170 10.29 12.52 17.33
CA GLU A 170 10.41 13.51 18.40
C GLU A 170 10.32 12.90 19.81
N VAL A 171 9.96 11.63 19.96
CA VAL A 171 9.97 10.95 21.28
C VAL A 171 11.42 10.83 21.75
N PRO A 172 11.83 11.54 22.83
CA PRO A 172 13.19 11.50 23.32
C PRO A 172 13.52 10.10 23.84
N ILE A 173 14.50 9.46 23.21
CA ILE A 173 15.00 8.11 23.58
C ILE A 173 15.78 8.14 24.92
N SER A 174 15.85 9.31 25.58
CA SER A 174 16.77 9.51 26.71
C SER A 174 16.40 8.77 28.00
N ASP A 175 15.16 8.32 28.19
CA ASP A 175 14.71 7.81 29.50
C ASP A 175 14.62 6.27 29.60
N ALA A 176 14.81 5.56 28.51
CA ALA A 176 14.76 4.09 28.52
C ALA A 176 16.12 3.41 28.78
N ALA A 177 17.22 4.18 28.87
CA ALA A 177 18.57 3.65 29.12
C ALA A 177 19.07 3.87 30.57
N ALA A 178 18.23 4.41 31.45
CA ALA A 178 18.61 4.74 32.82
C ALA A 178 17.87 3.95 33.91
N SER A 179 17.20 2.85 33.55
CA SER A 179 16.57 1.96 34.53
C SER A 179 17.00 0.51 34.38
#